data_a4b34f20de327049e47da2fd2a55baf1
#
_entry.id   a4b34f20de327049e47da2fd2a55baf1
#
_cell.length_a   1.000
_cell.length_b   1.000
_cell.length_c   1.000
_cell.angle_alpha   90.00
_cell.angle_beta   90.00
_cell.angle_gamma   90.00
#
_symmetry.space_group_name_H-M   'P 1'
#
loop_
_entity.id
_entity.type
_entity.pdbx_description
1 polymer ?
#
loop_
_entity_poly.entity_id
_entity_poly.type
_entity_poly.pdbx_seq_one_letter_code
_entity_poly.pdbx_strand_id
1 'polypeptide(L)'
;MHLAGNMYCLMIFGDNVEDYLGKWRYLALLVFSGLFSSILYCVLNIDSNIPCIGASGVISGITAAYAVLFPWVNLSFCFRYVCIFNWIKIPAWGAFALWIIFQTLMAFVIENKAGSGVAYSAHVGGAICGLIFGMILRISSRLKKNPVSGK
;
A
#
# COMPACT_ATOMS: atom_id res chain seq x y z
N MET A 1 -6.57 0.28 -18.21
CA MET A 1 -6.95 -0.43 -16.96
C MET A 1 -6.13 0.00 -15.72
N HIS A 2 -4.85 0.35 -15.86
CA HIS A 2 -4.00 0.72 -14.71
C HIS A 2 -4.51 1.93 -13.91
N LEU A 3 -4.91 3.01 -14.58
CA LEU A 3 -5.47 4.21 -13.93
C LEU A 3 -6.77 3.90 -13.17
N ALA A 4 -7.68 3.15 -13.76
CA ALA A 4 -8.95 2.79 -13.11
C ALA A 4 -8.72 1.96 -11.83
N GLY A 5 -7.78 1.01 -11.86
CA GLY A 5 -7.40 0.25 -10.66
C GLY A 5 -6.81 1.13 -9.57
N ASN A 6 -5.94 2.07 -9.93
CA ASN A 6 -5.38 3.04 -9.00
C ASN A 6 -6.46 3.91 -8.34
N MET A 7 -7.40 4.44 -9.13
CA MET A 7 -8.51 5.24 -8.59
C MET A 7 -9.42 4.41 -7.68
N TYR A 8 -9.71 3.17 -8.06
CA TYR A 8 -10.51 2.26 -7.25
C TYR A 8 -9.87 1.99 -5.89
N CYS A 9 -8.57 1.67 -5.85
CA CYS A 9 -7.84 1.49 -4.59
C CYS A 9 -7.80 2.77 -3.75
N LEU A 10 -7.60 3.93 -4.40
CA LEU A 10 -7.61 5.22 -3.71
C LEU A 10 -8.97 5.49 -3.04
N MET A 11 -10.08 5.22 -3.72
CA MET A 11 -11.43 5.40 -3.16
C MET A 11 -11.72 4.44 -2.00
N ILE A 12 -11.24 3.19 -2.07
CA ILE A 12 -11.51 2.21 -1.00
C ILE A 12 -10.69 2.49 0.25
N PHE A 13 -9.40 2.82 0.09
CA PHE A 13 -8.46 2.91 1.21
C PHE A 13 -8.13 4.34 1.60
N GLY A 14 -8.12 5.26 0.62
CA GLY A 14 -7.65 6.63 0.79
C GLY A 14 -8.48 7.43 1.78
N ASP A 15 -9.80 7.46 1.60
CA ASP A 15 -10.71 8.23 2.43
C ASP A 15 -10.61 7.82 3.90
N ASN A 16 -10.60 6.52 4.19
CA ASN A 16 -10.48 6.01 5.56
C ASN A 16 -9.14 6.38 6.20
N VAL A 17 -8.05 6.35 5.41
CA VAL A 17 -6.72 6.72 5.90
C VAL A 17 -6.63 8.23 6.12
N GLU A 18 -7.18 9.05 5.22
CA GLU A 18 -7.24 10.49 5.36
C GLU A 18 -8.04 10.91 6.59
N ASP A 19 -9.22 10.34 6.79
CA ASP A 19 -10.09 10.62 7.94
C ASP A 19 -9.39 10.30 9.27
N TYR A 20 -8.62 9.19 9.31
CA TYR A 20 -7.87 8.81 10.51
C TYR A 20 -6.66 9.72 10.77
N LEU A 21 -5.92 10.09 9.72
CA LEU A 21 -4.66 10.84 9.82
C LEU A 21 -4.88 12.35 9.91
N GLY A 22 -5.92 12.84 9.29
CA GLY A 22 -6.12 14.25 8.96
C GLY A 22 -5.27 14.69 7.76
N LYS A 23 -5.69 15.74 7.11
CA LYS A 23 -5.19 16.23 5.82
C LYS A 23 -3.66 16.32 5.71
N TRP A 24 -2.99 16.93 6.69
CA TRP A 24 -1.54 17.18 6.59
C TRP A 24 -0.69 15.92 6.72
N ARG A 25 -1.09 14.98 7.59
CA ARG A 25 -0.38 13.71 7.73
C ARG A 25 -0.66 12.80 6.55
N TYR A 26 -1.86 12.86 6.01
CA TYR A 26 -2.20 12.14 4.79
C TYR A 26 -1.36 12.65 3.61
N LEU A 27 -1.26 13.97 3.43
CA LEU A 27 -0.39 14.57 2.40
C LEU A 27 1.07 14.15 2.58
N ALA A 28 1.58 14.14 3.81
CA ALA A 28 2.93 13.66 4.10
C ALA A 28 3.10 12.17 3.71
N LEU A 29 2.12 11.32 4.04
CA LEU A 29 2.12 9.91 3.63
C LEU A 29 2.22 9.78 2.11
N LEU A 30 1.44 10.55 1.34
CA LEU A 30 1.48 10.53 -0.13
C LEU A 30 2.86 10.89 -0.66
N VAL A 31 3.43 12.00 -0.19
CA VAL A 31 4.74 12.49 -0.64
C VAL A 31 5.84 11.49 -0.31
N PHE A 32 5.92 11.03 0.95
CA PHE A 32 6.97 10.10 1.35
C PHE A 32 6.82 8.73 0.69
N SER A 33 5.60 8.22 0.52
CA SER A 33 5.38 6.96 -0.22
C SER A 33 5.83 7.06 -1.67
N GLY A 34 5.59 8.20 -2.34
CA GLY A 34 6.08 8.44 -3.69
C GLY A 34 7.61 8.51 -3.78
N LEU A 35 8.25 9.21 -2.83
CA LEU A 35 9.71 9.31 -2.76
C LEU A 35 10.35 7.93 -2.52
N PHE A 36 9.89 7.18 -1.52
CA PHE A 36 10.41 5.84 -1.22
C PHE A 36 10.18 4.86 -2.37
N SER A 37 9.03 4.94 -3.02
CA SER A 37 8.72 4.19 -4.23
C SER A 37 9.75 4.43 -5.33
N SER A 38 10.00 5.70 -5.64
CA SER A 38 10.95 6.10 -6.68
C SER A 38 12.39 5.73 -6.33
N ILE A 39 12.79 5.95 -5.07
CA ILE A 39 14.14 5.62 -4.61
C ILE A 39 14.39 4.11 -4.73
N LEU A 40 13.48 3.28 -4.23
CA LEU A 40 13.67 1.83 -4.27
C LEU A 40 13.71 1.32 -5.72
N TYR A 41 12.85 1.84 -6.59
CA TYR A 41 12.90 1.51 -8.01
C TYR A 41 14.26 1.86 -8.62
N CYS A 42 14.74 3.07 -8.43
CA CYS A 42 16.02 3.53 -8.99
C CYS A 42 17.22 2.71 -8.47
N VAL A 43 17.22 2.36 -7.18
CA VAL A 43 18.30 1.58 -6.58
C VAL A 43 18.35 0.15 -7.11
N LEU A 44 17.18 -0.48 -7.31
CA LEU A 44 17.13 -1.86 -7.78
C LEU A 44 17.21 -2.00 -9.32
N ASN A 45 17.01 -0.90 -10.05
CA ASN A 45 16.98 -0.87 -11.51
C ASN A 45 17.96 0.17 -12.07
N ILE A 46 19.17 0.26 -11.50
CA ILE A 46 20.15 1.31 -11.82
C ILE A 46 20.59 1.31 -13.29
N ASP A 47 20.59 0.15 -13.93
CA ASP A 47 20.97 -0.01 -15.33
C ASP A 47 19.77 0.05 -16.29
N SER A 48 18.57 0.30 -15.77
CA SER A 48 17.35 0.33 -16.58
C SER A 48 17.11 1.72 -17.16
N ASN A 49 16.88 1.77 -18.48
CA ASN A 49 16.42 2.97 -19.17
C ASN A 49 14.90 3.10 -19.20
N ILE A 50 14.16 2.23 -18.47
CA ILE A 50 12.70 2.26 -18.45
C ILE A 50 12.24 3.26 -17.40
N PRO A 51 11.48 4.31 -17.77
CA PRO A 51 11.00 5.28 -16.82
C PRO A 51 9.93 4.66 -15.89
N CYS A 52 10.05 4.94 -14.58
CA CYS A 52 9.01 4.59 -13.61
C CYS A 52 7.95 5.70 -13.59
N ILE A 53 6.76 5.40 -14.09
CA ILE A 53 5.65 6.35 -14.15
C ILE A 53 4.41 5.72 -13.50
N GLY A 54 3.81 6.40 -12.53
CA GLY A 54 2.53 6.00 -11.99
C GLY A 54 2.33 6.34 -10.51
N ALA A 55 1.08 6.58 -10.14
CA ALA A 55 0.66 6.83 -8.75
C ALA A 55 0.63 5.55 -7.90
N SER A 56 0.87 4.38 -8.49
CA SER A 56 0.66 3.08 -7.84
C SER A 56 1.59 2.83 -6.64
N GLY A 57 2.80 3.39 -6.66
CA GLY A 57 3.69 3.35 -5.50
C GLY A 57 3.15 4.14 -4.31
N VAL A 58 2.54 5.30 -4.55
CA VAL A 58 1.85 6.09 -3.51
C VAL A 58 0.66 5.30 -2.97
N ILE A 59 -0.15 4.71 -3.84
CA ILE A 59 -1.32 3.90 -3.47
C ILE A 59 -0.90 2.67 -2.67
N SER A 60 0.23 2.07 -2.99
CA SER A 60 0.83 0.99 -2.19
C SER A 60 1.11 1.42 -0.76
N GLY A 61 1.61 2.65 -0.57
CA GLY A 61 1.80 3.25 0.75
C GLY A 61 0.49 3.46 1.51
N ILE A 62 -0.55 3.97 0.84
CA ILE A 62 -1.88 4.14 1.43
C ILE A 62 -2.45 2.78 1.86
N THR A 63 -2.39 1.76 0.99
CA THR A 63 -2.89 0.42 1.25
C THR A 63 -2.16 -0.25 2.43
N ALA A 64 -0.84 -0.05 2.51
CA ALA A 64 -0.02 -0.52 3.63
C ALA A 64 -0.38 0.17 4.94
N ALA A 65 -0.52 1.50 4.94
CA ALA A 65 -0.98 2.26 6.10
C ALA A 65 -2.38 1.82 6.55
N TYR A 66 -3.30 1.61 5.60
CA TYR A 66 -4.64 1.09 5.89
C TYR A 66 -4.58 -0.27 6.60
N ALA A 67 -3.78 -1.21 6.10
CA ALA A 67 -3.63 -2.54 6.71
C ALA A 67 -3.09 -2.49 8.15
N VAL A 68 -2.23 -1.51 8.47
CA VAL A 68 -1.73 -1.28 9.83
C VAL A 68 -2.78 -0.62 10.72
N LEU A 69 -3.50 0.38 10.23
CA LEU A 69 -4.46 1.15 11.01
C LEU A 69 -5.76 0.38 11.25
N PHE A 70 -6.21 -0.38 10.26
CA PHE A 70 -7.48 -1.12 10.25
C PHE A 70 -7.31 -2.63 9.98
N PRO A 71 -6.42 -3.35 10.70
CA PRO A 71 -5.99 -4.69 10.32
C PRO A 71 -7.13 -5.73 10.31
N TRP A 72 -8.14 -5.55 11.14
CA TRP A 72 -9.23 -6.50 11.31
C TRP A 72 -10.50 -6.17 10.50
N VAL A 73 -10.48 -5.10 9.72
CA VAL A 73 -11.57 -4.80 8.80
C VAL A 73 -11.57 -5.85 7.69
N ASN A 74 -12.72 -6.47 7.47
CA ASN A 74 -12.86 -7.46 6.42
C ASN A 74 -13.09 -6.80 5.06
N LEU A 75 -12.19 -7.07 4.13
CA LEU A 75 -12.35 -6.74 2.71
C LEU A 75 -13.14 -7.86 2.04
N SER A 76 -14.22 -7.51 1.35
CA SER A 76 -15.07 -8.46 0.66
C SER A 76 -14.70 -8.50 -0.82
N PHE A 77 -14.22 -9.65 -1.27
CA PHE A 77 -13.90 -9.90 -2.68
C PHE A 77 -15.02 -10.70 -3.31
N CYS A 78 -15.57 -10.18 -4.42
CA CYS A 78 -16.58 -10.86 -5.19
C CYS A 78 -15.92 -11.63 -6.34
N PHE A 79 -16.11 -12.93 -6.35
CA PHE A 79 -15.67 -13.79 -7.45
C PHE A 79 -16.89 -14.33 -8.19
N ARG A 80 -16.86 -14.17 -9.51
CA ARG A 80 -17.88 -14.76 -10.39
C ARG A 80 -17.34 -16.03 -11.01
N TYR A 81 -17.98 -17.16 -10.68
CA TYR A 81 -17.74 -18.41 -11.37
C TYR A 81 -19.02 -18.80 -12.12
N VAL A 82 -18.97 -18.77 -13.45
CA VAL A 82 -20.15 -18.94 -14.34
C VAL A 82 -21.26 -17.94 -13.96
N CYS A 83 -22.35 -18.36 -13.37
CA CYS A 83 -23.47 -17.53 -12.93
C CYS A 83 -23.59 -17.39 -11.40
N ILE A 84 -22.60 -17.92 -10.64
CA ILE A 84 -22.62 -17.91 -9.18
C ILE A 84 -21.67 -16.83 -8.69
N PHE A 85 -22.17 -15.92 -7.84
CA PHE A 85 -21.37 -14.91 -7.16
C PHE A 85 -21.00 -15.42 -5.76
N ASN A 86 -19.69 -15.56 -5.52
CA ASN A 86 -19.18 -15.94 -4.20
C ASN A 86 -18.44 -14.75 -3.59
N TRP A 87 -18.69 -14.50 -2.31
CA TRP A 87 -18.03 -13.48 -1.54
C TRP A 87 -17.04 -14.10 -0.57
N ILE A 88 -15.77 -13.76 -0.70
CA ILE A 88 -14.73 -14.14 0.25
C ILE A 88 -14.38 -12.91 1.07
N LYS A 89 -14.38 -13.06 2.39
CA LYS A 89 -14.00 -12.01 3.34
C LYS A 89 -12.59 -12.31 3.85
N ILE A 90 -11.68 -11.38 3.65
CA ILE A 90 -10.29 -11.47 4.11
C ILE A 90 -9.99 -10.24 4.95
N PRO A 91 -9.39 -10.38 6.15
CA PRO A 91 -8.99 -9.22 6.94
C PRO A 91 -7.94 -8.40 6.20
N ALA A 92 -7.97 -7.08 6.36
CA ALA A 92 -7.12 -6.15 5.61
C ALA A 92 -5.63 -6.48 5.71
N TRP A 93 -5.14 -6.88 6.89
CA TRP A 93 -3.75 -7.30 7.07
C TRP A 93 -3.41 -8.53 6.21
N GLY A 94 -4.32 -9.51 6.13
CA GLY A 94 -4.11 -10.74 5.35
C GLY A 94 -4.14 -10.48 3.85
N ALA A 95 -5.08 -9.66 3.38
CA ALA A 95 -5.13 -9.24 1.98
C ALA A 95 -3.86 -8.47 1.58
N PHE A 96 -3.40 -7.55 2.44
CA PHE A 96 -2.16 -6.83 2.21
C PHE A 96 -0.94 -7.75 2.22
N ALA A 97 -0.85 -8.70 3.17
CA ALA A 97 0.26 -9.65 3.25
C ALA A 97 0.36 -10.50 1.96
N LEU A 98 -0.74 -11.03 1.47
CA LEU A 98 -0.77 -11.77 0.21
C LEU A 98 -0.32 -10.91 -0.97
N TRP A 99 -0.82 -9.68 -1.03
CA TRP A 99 -0.49 -8.74 -2.10
C TRP A 99 0.99 -8.35 -2.07
N ILE A 100 1.58 -8.02 -0.91
CA ILE A 100 2.99 -7.59 -0.84
C ILE A 100 3.96 -8.74 -1.10
N ILE A 101 3.62 -9.96 -0.70
CA ILE A 101 4.39 -11.16 -1.05
C ILE A 101 4.42 -11.32 -2.58
N PHE A 102 3.27 -11.21 -3.24
CA PHE A 102 3.19 -11.26 -4.69
C PHE A 102 4.03 -10.16 -5.36
N GLN A 103 3.93 -8.91 -4.90
CA GLN A 103 4.72 -7.78 -5.44
C GLN A 103 6.23 -8.03 -5.29
N THR A 104 6.65 -8.51 -4.12
CA THR A 104 8.07 -8.81 -3.86
C THR A 104 8.59 -9.92 -4.77
N LEU A 105 7.84 -11.01 -4.92
CA LEU A 105 8.21 -12.10 -5.82
C LEU A 105 8.31 -11.62 -7.27
N MET A 106 7.36 -10.81 -7.74
CA MET A 106 7.36 -10.29 -9.10
C MET A 106 8.52 -9.31 -9.34
N ALA A 107 8.92 -8.50 -8.35
CA ALA A 107 10.09 -7.65 -8.43
C ALA A 107 11.36 -8.46 -8.71
N PHE A 108 11.55 -9.58 -8.01
CA PHE A 108 12.73 -10.43 -8.23
C PHE A 108 12.68 -11.26 -9.53
N VAL A 109 11.49 -11.70 -9.95
CA VAL A 109 11.37 -12.69 -11.04
C VAL A 109 11.20 -12.03 -12.41
N ILE A 110 10.47 -10.92 -12.49
CA ILE A 110 9.97 -10.40 -13.77
C ILE A 110 10.41 -8.96 -14.04
N GLU A 111 10.64 -8.12 -13.03
CA GLU A 111 10.78 -6.68 -13.23
C GLU A 111 11.86 -6.30 -14.24
N ASN A 112 12.98 -6.99 -14.21
CA ASN A 112 14.13 -6.75 -15.11
C ASN A 112 13.97 -7.42 -16.49
N LYS A 113 12.86 -8.10 -16.75
CA LYS A 113 12.60 -8.72 -18.05
C LYS A 113 11.85 -7.74 -18.96
N ALA A 114 12.28 -7.64 -20.19
CA ALA A 114 11.64 -6.79 -21.19
C ALA A 114 10.12 -7.12 -21.27
N GLY A 115 9.27 -6.11 -21.08
CA GLY A 115 7.81 -6.25 -21.24
C GLY A 115 7.01 -6.40 -19.96
N SER A 116 7.59 -6.31 -18.76
CA SER A 116 6.81 -6.40 -17.50
C SER A 116 5.77 -5.28 -17.35
N GLY A 117 6.07 -4.08 -17.84
CA GLY A 117 5.17 -2.91 -17.80
C GLY A 117 4.74 -2.46 -16.40
N VAL A 118 5.21 -3.12 -15.34
CA VAL A 118 4.90 -2.85 -13.94
C VAL A 118 6.17 -2.75 -13.12
N ALA A 119 6.33 -1.64 -12.40
CA ALA A 119 7.45 -1.39 -11.49
C ALA A 119 7.11 -1.98 -10.10
N TYR A 120 7.31 -3.26 -9.93
CA TYR A 120 6.98 -3.98 -8.68
C TYR A 120 7.79 -3.49 -7.48
N SER A 121 9.08 -3.20 -7.68
CA SER A 121 9.96 -2.63 -6.64
C SER A 121 9.47 -1.25 -6.17
N ALA A 122 8.90 -0.44 -7.05
CA ALA A 122 8.27 0.83 -6.68
C ALA A 122 7.08 0.60 -5.73
N HIS A 123 6.28 -0.43 -5.97
CA HIS A 123 5.16 -0.79 -5.07
C HIS A 123 5.68 -1.21 -3.69
N VAL A 124 6.74 -2.03 -3.65
CA VAL A 124 7.36 -2.45 -2.39
C VAL A 124 7.91 -1.24 -1.62
N GLY A 125 8.58 -0.31 -2.30
CA GLY A 125 9.08 0.93 -1.68
C GLY A 125 8.00 1.77 -1.05
N GLY A 126 6.92 2.03 -1.78
CA GLY A 126 5.75 2.74 -1.27
C GLY A 126 5.11 2.03 -0.07
N ALA A 127 4.95 0.70 -0.15
CA ALA A 127 4.39 -0.11 0.93
C ALA A 127 5.25 -0.07 2.21
N ILE A 128 6.57 -0.14 2.10
CA ILE A 128 7.49 0.00 3.26
C ILE A 128 7.26 1.34 3.96
N CYS A 129 7.20 2.43 3.20
CA CYS A 129 6.92 3.76 3.76
C CYS A 129 5.57 3.77 4.50
N GLY A 130 4.51 3.25 3.87
CA GLY A 130 3.17 3.19 4.45
C GLY A 130 3.10 2.36 5.73
N LEU A 131 3.80 1.21 5.78
CA LEU A 131 3.90 0.38 6.98
C LEU A 131 4.55 1.17 8.13
N ILE A 132 5.70 1.79 7.89
CA ILE A 132 6.44 2.55 8.90
C ILE A 132 5.57 3.70 9.41
N PHE A 133 4.99 4.47 8.50
CA PHE A 133 4.15 5.63 8.83
C PHE A 133 2.91 5.21 9.63
N GLY A 134 2.22 4.17 9.21
CA GLY A 134 1.06 3.61 9.91
C GLY A 134 1.41 3.10 11.31
N MET A 135 2.54 2.40 11.46
CA MET A 135 3.00 1.91 12.77
C MET A 135 3.32 3.05 13.74
N ILE A 136 4.07 4.06 13.29
CA ILE A 136 4.42 5.22 14.13
C ILE A 136 3.14 5.89 14.66
N LEU A 137 2.16 6.12 13.79
CA LEU A 137 0.93 6.79 14.17
C LEU A 137 0.04 5.92 15.07
N ARG A 138 -0.03 4.62 14.83
CA ARG A 138 -0.78 3.70 15.68
C ARG A 138 -0.20 3.64 17.09
N ILE A 139 1.12 3.61 17.23
CA ILE A 139 1.80 3.66 18.52
C ILE A 139 1.54 5.00 19.22
N SER A 140 1.71 6.11 18.50
CA SER A 140 1.47 7.46 19.04
C SER A 140 0.04 7.64 19.54
N SER A 141 -0.96 7.11 18.82
CA SER A 141 -2.35 7.18 19.23
C SER A 141 -2.67 6.34 20.47
N ARG A 142 -2.02 5.17 20.62
CA ARG A 142 -2.16 4.33 21.81
C ARG A 142 -1.57 5.00 23.06
N LEU A 143 -0.40 5.62 22.93
CA LEU A 143 0.26 6.33 24.03
C LEU A 143 -0.58 7.53 24.52
N LYS A 144 -1.29 8.22 23.62
CA LYS A 144 -2.20 9.30 23.99
C LYS A 144 -3.47 8.82 24.71
N LYS A 145 -3.95 7.61 24.39
CA LYS A 145 -5.15 7.02 25.03
C LYS A 145 -4.86 6.45 26.42
N ASN A 146 -3.62 6.02 26.66
CA ASN A 146 -3.15 5.53 27.96
C ASN A 146 -1.98 6.42 28.41
N PRO A 147 -2.22 7.65 28.92
CA PRO A 147 -1.18 8.40 29.59
C PRO A 147 -0.76 7.54 30.80
N VAL A 148 0.51 7.10 30.79
CA VAL A 148 1.09 6.38 31.93
C VAL A 148 0.76 7.20 33.16
N SER A 149 -0.09 6.67 34.06
CA SER A 149 -0.36 7.28 35.33
C SER A 149 0.95 7.15 36.16
N GLY A 150 1.81 8.15 35.98
CA GLY A 150 2.95 8.33 36.88
C GLY A 150 2.42 8.73 38.23
N LYS A 151 2.30 7.78 39.13
CA LYS A 151 2.34 7.98 40.56
C LYS A 151 3.43 7.12 41.11
#